data_03cf1b999e9f0bb17e4be7f0603746c3
#
_entry.id   03cf1b999e9f0bb17e4be7f0603746c3
#
_cell.length_a   1.000
_cell.length_b   1.000
_cell.length_c   1.000
_cell.angle_alpha   90.00
_cell.angle_beta   90.00
_cell.angle_gamma   90.00
#
_symmetry.space_group_name_H-M   'P 1'
#
loop_
_entity.id
_entity.type
_entity.pdbx_description
1 polymer ?
#
loop_
_entity_poly.entity_id
_entity_poly.type
_entity_poly.pdbx_seq_one_letter_code
_entity_poly.pdbx_strand_id
1 'polypeptide(L)'
;MIQAPVPPSFLEQYAQALERGDDDAALAVLRNASQTQPHSGEILAVLAAHHMQRGEPDAAEAAFIGALQREPALATARFQLGLLQFTSARPLAAFQTWQPLEDLGEVHFLVLFKRAFAALAIDAFDDALLLLEKGIANNQENAPLNHDMQMVAAHIQALQNRADDSAPEKQDEAATQFVLASYKQNL
;
A
#
# COMPACT_ATOMS: atom_id res chain seq x y z
N MET A 1 5.51 -45.55 -9.92
CA MET A 1 5.19 -44.37 -10.76
C MET A 1 5.80 -43.16 -10.06
N ILE A 2 6.79 -42.53 -10.69
CA ILE A 2 7.37 -41.27 -10.19
C ILE A 2 6.40 -40.18 -10.67
N GLN A 3 5.73 -39.55 -9.71
CA GLN A 3 4.84 -38.42 -10.01
C GLN A 3 5.70 -37.27 -10.51
N ALA A 4 5.37 -36.71 -11.68
CA ALA A 4 6.07 -35.55 -12.19
C ALA A 4 5.97 -34.38 -11.17
N PRO A 5 7.03 -33.60 -10.95
CA PRO A 5 6.99 -32.47 -10.04
C PRO A 5 5.90 -31.49 -10.50
N VAL A 6 5.11 -31.00 -9.54
CA VAL A 6 4.12 -29.96 -9.80
C VAL A 6 4.87 -28.70 -10.25
N PRO A 7 4.50 -28.09 -11.36
CA PRO A 7 5.16 -26.86 -11.81
C PRO A 7 4.99 -25.76 -10.74
N PRO A 8 6.00 -24.91 -10.53
CA PRO A 8 5.93 -23.83 -9.54
C PRO A 8 4.79 -22.85 -9.89
N SER A 9 4.09 -22.36 -8.87
CA SER A 9 3.08 -21.33 -9.01
C SER A 9 3.66 -20.05 -9.62
N PHE A 10 2.81 -19.16 -10.14
CA PHE A 10 3.29 -17.89 -10.65
C PHE A 10 3.96 -17.04 -9.55
N LEU A 11 3.48 -17.13 -8.31
CA LEU A 11 4.08 -16.43 -7.17
C LEU A 11 5.48 -16.94 -6.85
N GLU A 12 5.68 -18.26 -6.90
CA GLU A 12 7.02 -18.85 -6.70
C GLU A 12 7.99 -18.44 -7.82
N GLN A 13 7.53 -18.44 -9.07
CA GLN A 13 8.35 -18.00 -10.20
C GLN A 13 8.68 -16.51 -10.10
N TYR A 14 7.72 -15.69 -9.70
CA TYR A 14 7.89 -14.26 -9.46
C TYR A 14 8.90 -14.00 -8.34
N ALA A 15 8.73 -14.66 -7.18
CA ALA A 15 9.66 -14.55 -6.05
C ALA A 15 11.10 -14.94 -6.45
N GLN A 16 11.26 -16.04 -7.18
CA GLN A 16 12.58 -16.47 -7.67
C GLN A 16 13.22 -15.47 -8.64
N ALA A 17 12.43 -14.77 -9.45
CA ALA A 17 12.94 -13.72 -10.32
C ALA A 17 13.44 -12.51 -9.51
N LEU A 18 12.66 -12.10 -8.49
CA LEU A 18 13.06 -11.02 -7.58
C LEU A 18 14.33 -11.35 -6.78
N GLU A 19 14.44 -12.59 -6.25
CA GLU A 19 15.64 -13.05 -5.54
C GLU A 19 16.91 -13.00 -6.39
N ARG A 20 16.77 -13.18 -7.70
CA ARG A 20 17.89 -13.05 -8.67
C ARG A 20 18.16 -11.60 -9.08
N GLY A 21 17.34 -10.65 -8.64
CA GLY A 21 17.41 -9.27 -9.09
C GLY A 21 17.01 -9.08 -10.55
N ASP A 22 16.26 -10.03 -11.14
CA ASP A 22 15.81 -10.01 -12.52
C ASP A 22 14.39 -9.46 -12.61
N ASP A 23 14.30 -8.14 -12.58
CA ASP A 23 13.04 -7.39 -12.57
C ASP A 23 12.23 -7.60 -13.87
N ASP A 24 12.92 -7.70 -15.00
CA ASP A 24 12.27 -7.97 -16.29
C ASP A 24 11.69 -9.39 -16.36
N ALA A 25 12.37 -10.38 -15.80
CA ALA A 25 11.82 -11.73 -15.68
C ALA A 25 10.62 -11.76 -14.71
N ALA A 26 10.69 -11.03 -13.60
CA ALA A 26 9.58 -10.91 -12.66
C ALA A 26 8.34 -10.33 -13.36
N LEU A 27 8.50 -9.25 -14.10
CA LEU A 27 7.41 -8.64 -14.88
C LEU A 27 6.87 -9.58 -15.96
N ALA A 28 7.75 -10.32 -16.65
CA ALA A 28 7.34 -11.29 -17.67
C ALA A 28 6.50 -12.42 -17.08
N VAL A 29 6.84 -12.93 -15.88
CA VAL A 29 6.05 -13.93 -15.14
C VAL A 29 4.63 -13.40 -14.87
N LEU A 30 4.52 -12.18 -14.35
CA LEU A 30 3.22 -11.59 -14.03
C LEU A 30 2.37 -11.34 -15.29
N ARG A 31 2.99 -10.87 -16.38
CA ARG A 31 2.29 -10.69 -17.66
C ARG A 31 1.78 -12.02 -18.22
N ASN A 32 2.61 -13.06 -18.18
CA ASN A 32 2.19 -14.39 -18.62
C ASN A 32 1.06 -14.95 -17.74
N ALA A 33 1.16 -14.82 -16.42
CA ALA A 33 0.11 -15.22 -15.49
C ALA A 33 -1.20 -14.48 -15.78
N SER A 34 -1.16 -13.18 -16.02
CA SER A 34 -2.32 -12.36 -16.37
C SER A 34 -2.98 -12.78 -17.69
N GLN A 35 -2.21 -13.25 -18.67
CA GLN A 35 -2.75 -13.76 -19.93
C GLN A 35 -3.37 -15.15 -19.79
N THR A 36 -2.79 -16.01 -18.96
CA THR A 36 -3.27 -17.38 -18.74
C THR A 36 -4.45 -17.45 -17.78
N GLN A 37 -4.55 -16.47 -16.86
CA GLN A 37 -5.62 -16.35 -15.86
C GLN A 37 -6.26 -14.95 -15.90
N PRO A 38 -6.95 -14.59 -17.00
CA PRO A 38 -7.40 -13.21 -17.23
C PRO A 38 -8.47 -12.71 -16.25
N HIS A 39 -9.04 -13.61 -15.46
CA HIS A 39 -10.07 -13.29 -14.46
C HIS A 39 -9.51 -13.15 -13.04
N SER A 40 -8.23 -13.46 -12.80
CA SER A 40 -7.63 -13.32 -11.46
C SER A 40 -7.35 -11.85 -11.15
N GLY A 41 -7.98 -11.34 -10.10
CA GLY A 41 -7.69 -10.03 -9.53
C GLY A 41 -6.38 -10.04 -8.75
N GLU A 42 -6.06 -11.19 -8.13
CA GLU A 42 -4.81 -11.35 -7.36
C GLU A 42 -3.57 -11.10 -8.21
N ILE A 43 -3.51 -11.68 -9.42
CA ILE A 43 -2.37 -11.46 -10.34
C ILE A 43 -2.21 -9.98 -10.68
N LEU A 44 -3.31 -9.29 -10.91
CA LEU A 44 -3.26 -7.85 -11.20
C LEU A 44 -2.88 -7.03 -9.96
N ALA A 45 -3.25 -7.46 -8.76
CA ALA A 45 -2.82 -6.80 -7.53
C ALA A 45 -1.30 -6.94 -7.33
N VAL A 46 -0.73 -8.12 -7.60
CA VAL A 46 0.73 -8.34 -7.55
C VAL A 46 1.43 -7.52 -8.65
N LEU A 47 0.87 -7.46 -9.86
CA LEU A 47 1.39 -6.63 -10.95
C LEU A 47 1.37 -5.15 -10.58
N ALA A 48 0.32 -4.68 -9.93
CA ALA A 48 0.22 -3.31 -9.44
C ALA A 48 1.30 -2.98 -8.40
N ALA A 49 1.51 -3.88 -7.42
CA ALA A 49 2.57 -3.74 -6.43
C ALA A 49 3.98 -3.70 -7.09
N HIS A 50 4.20 -4.52 -8.11
CA HIS A 50 5.44 -4.50 -8.88
C HIS A 50 5.64 -3.16 -9.62
N HIS A 51 4.58 -2.60 -10.25
CA HIS A 51 4.66 -1.27 -10.86
C HIS A 51 4.93 -0.17 -9.82
N MET A 52 4.41 -0.29 -8.59
CA MET A 52 4.75 0.65 -7.51
C MET A 52 6.25 0.62 -7.19
N GLN A 53 6.84 -0.57 -7.04
CA GLN A 53 8.29 -0.74 -6.80
C GLN A 53 9.15 -0.14 -7.91
N ARG A 54 8.66 -0.14 -9.14
CA ARG A 54 9.33 0.45 -10.30
C ARG A 54 9.14 1.97 -10.42
N GLY A 55 8.35 2.59 -9.53
CA GLY A 55 7.99 4.00 -9.65
C GLY A 55 7.09 4.33 -10.83
N GLU A 56 6.21 3.41 -11.20
CA GLU A 56 5.26 3.52 -12.32
C GLU A 56 3.81 3.66 -11.78
N PRO A 57 3.46 4.78 -11.12
CA PRO A 57 2.20 4.92 -10.37
C PRO A 57 0.95 4.82 -11.25
N ASP A 58 0.98 5.31 -12.49
CA ASP A 58 -0.17 5.25 -13.39
C ASP A 58 -0.47 3.80 -13.81
N ALA A 59 0.57 3.01 -14.08
CA ALA A 59 0.44 1.59 -14.39
C ALA A 59 -0.05 0.80 -13.17
N ALA A 60 0.45 1.12 -11.98
CA ALA A 60 0.01 0.53 -10.73
C ALA A 60 -1.47 0.81 -10.46
N GLU A 61 -1.91 2.06 -10.60
CA GLU A 61 -3.32 2.44 -10.41
C GLU A 61 -4.24 1.68 -11.35
N ALA A 62 -3.90 1.64 -12.65
CA ALA A 62 -4.68 0.90 -13.64
C ALA A 62 -4.78 -0.60 -13.29
N ALA A 63 -3.69 -1.21 -12.84
CA ALA A 63 -3.66 -2.61 -12.45
C ALA A 63 -4.46 -2.87 -11.17
N PHE A 64 -4.38 -2.02 -10.14
CA PHE A 64 -5.22 -2.13 -8.94
C PHE A 64 -6.71 -1.98 -9.26
N ILE A 65 -7.09 -1.02 -10.09
CA ILE A 65 -8.49 -0.86 -10.54
C ILE A 65 -8.94 -2.15 -11.24
N GLY A 66 -8.13 -2.68 -12.15
CA GLY A 66 -8.41 -3.93 -12.84
C GLY A 66 -8.53 -5.13 -11.89
N ALA A 67 -7.71 -5.19 -10.84
CA ALA A 67 -7.78 -6.20 -9.79
C ALA A 67 -9.13 -6.15 -9.06
N LEU A 68 -9.54 -4.97 -8.60
CA LEU A 68 -10.77 -4.77 -7.85
C LEU A 68 -12.04 -4.92 -8.69
N GLN A 69 -11.97 -4.71 -10.01
CA GLN A 69 -13.07 -5.02 -10.93
C GLN A 69 -13.31 -6.52 -11.05
N ARG A 70 -12.26 -7.34 -10.97
CA ARG A 70 -12.35 -8.81 -11.04
C ARG A 70 -12.68 -9.42 -9.69
N GLU A 71 -12.04 -8.95 -8.65
CA GLU A 71 -12.16 -9.45 -7.28
C GLU A 71 -12.35 -8.27 -6.30
N PRO A 72 -13.58 -7.78 -6.12
CA PRO A 72 -13.87 -6.65 -5.21
C PRO A 72 -13.51 -6.91 -3.75
N ALA A 73 -13.35 -8.17 -3.36
CA ALA A 73 -13.01 -8.60 -2.00
C ALA A 73 -11.52 -8.47 -1.65
N LEU A 74 -10.63 -8.10 -2.60
CA LEU A 74 -9.21 -7.92 -2.36
C LEU A 74 -8.94 -6.68 -1.50
N ALA A 75 -9.11 -6.84 -0.19
CA ALA A 75 -9.03 -5.74 0.78
C ALA A 75 -7.65 -5.05 0.79
N THR A 76 -6.56 -5.81 0.73
CA THR A 76 -5.19 -5.26 0.67
C THR A 76 -4.97 -4.46 -0.61
N ALA A 77 -5.40 -4.96 -1.78
CA ALA A 77 -5.30 -4.22 -3.04
C ALA A 77 -6.12 -2.92 -3.01
N ARG A 78 -7.30 -2.95 -2.39
CA ARG A 78 -8.13 -1.77 -2.16
C ARG A 78 -7.43 -0.75 -1.27
N PHE A 79 -6.81 -1.21 -0.20
CA PHE A 79 -6.03 -0.33 0.68
C PHE A 79 -4.86 0.32 -0.07
N GLN A 80 -4.10 -0.47 -0.81
CA GLN A 80 -2.95 0.02 -1.59
C GLN A 80 -3.35 1.00 -2.69
N LEU A 81 -4.49 0.77 -3.40
CA LEU A 81 -5.03 1.74 -4.36
C LEU A 81 -5.36 3.07 -3.69
N GLY A 82 -6.07 3.03 -2.57
CA GLY A 82 -6.40 4.25 -1.83
C GLY A 82 -5.14 4.96 -1.31
N LEU A 83 -4.13 4.22 -0.85
CA LEU A 83 -2.86 4.79 -0.41
C LEU A 83 -2.13 5.49 -1.58
N LEU A 84 -2.09 4.88 -2.76
CA LEU A 84 -1.55 5.49 -3.97
C LEU A 84 -2.29 6.79 -4.33
N GLN A 85 -3.61 6.79 -4.26
CA GLN A 85 -4.43 7.98 -4.51
C GLN A 85 -4.18 9.06 -3.47
N PHE A 86 -4.12 8.70 -2.19
CA PHE A 86 -3.85 9.62 -1.09
C PHE A 86 -2.48 10.30 -1.25
N THR A 87 -1.43 9.51 -1.47
CA THR A 87 -0.07 10.01 -1.69
C THR A 87 0.09 10.77 -3.00
N SER A 88 -0.85 10.63 -3.93
CA SER A 88 -0.93 11.41 -5.17
C SER A 88 -1.77 12.70 -5.03
N ALA A 89 -1.96 13.18 -3.80
CA ALA A 89 -2.75 14.37 -3.46
C ALA A 89 -4.23 14.27 -3.91
N ARG A 90 -4.81 13.07 -3.86
CA ARG A 90 -6.21 12.79 -4.19
C ARG A 90 -6.96 12.14 -3.00
N PRO A 91 -7.01 12.81 -1.83
CA PRO A 91 -7.56 12.22 -0.60
C PRO A 91 -9.03 11.83 -0.75
N LEU A 92 -9.84 12.60 -1.46
CA LEU A 92 -11.25 12.26 -1.67
C LEU A 92 -11.41 10.93 -2.44
N ALA A 93 -10.60 10.70 -3.47
CA ALA A 93 -10.61 9.44 -4.21
C ALA A 93 -10.16 8.27 -3.31
N ALA A 94 -9.13 8.48 -2.49
CA ALA A 94 -8.66 7.50 -1.52
C ALA A 94 -9.76 7.08 -0.54
N PHE A 95 -10.46 8.04 0.06
CA PHE A 95 -11.54 7.75 1.01
C PHE A 95 -12.70 7.01 0.36
N GLN A 96 -13.06 7.34 -0.88
CA GLN A 96 -14.05 6.59 -1.65
C GLN A 96 -13.60 5.16 -1.92
N THR A 97 -12.35 4.96 -2.32
CA THR A 97 -11.75 3.64 -2.55
C THR A 97 -11.73 2.80 -1.28
N TRP A 98 -11.44 3.40 -0.13
CA TRP A 98 -11.36 2.73 1.17
C TRP A 98 -12.71 2.49 1.85
N GLN A 99 -13.79 3.11 1.38
CA GLN A 99 -15.09 3.01 2.04
C GLN A 99 -15.54 1.56 2.29
N PRO A 100 -15.41 0.61 1.35
CA PRO A 100 -15.80 -0.79 1.59
C PRO A 100 -14.96 -1.53 2.64
N LEU A 101 -13.80 -1.01 3.04
CA LEU A 101 -12.99 -1.62 4.09
C LEU A 101 -13.66 -1.57 5.47
N GLU A 102 -14.63 -0.68 5.69
CA GLU A 102 -15.39 -0.62 6.97
C GLU A 102 -16.09 -1.92 7.27
N ASP A 103 -16.48 -2.71 6.27
CA ASP A 103 -17.14 -4.01 6.42
C ASP A 103 -16.23 -5.06 7.10
N LEU A 104 -14.91 -4.82 7.17
CA LEU A 104 -13.95 -5.69 7.86
C LEU A 104 -14.02 -5.56 9.40
N GLY A 105 -14.69 -4.53 9.90
CA GLY A 105 -14.83 -4.26 11.33
C GLY A 105 -13.77 -3.30 11.89
N GLU A 106 -14.13 -2.64 12.99
CA GLU A 106 -13.39 -1.48 13.52
C GLU A 106 -11.96 -1.76 13.99
N VAL A 107 -11.67 -3.01 14.36
CA VAL A 107 -10.35 -3.42 14.86
C VAL A 107 -9.45 -4.04 13.78
N HIS A 108 -9.96 -4.19 12.56
CA HIS A 108 -9.18 -4.72 11.44
C HIS A 108 -8.05 -3.74 11.06
N PHE A 109 -6.84 -4.24 10.87
CA PHE A 109 -5.66 -3.40 10.64
C PHE A 109 -5.80 -2.44 9.45
N LEU A 110 -6.42 -2.85 8.33
CA LEU A 110 -6.66 -1.96 7.18
C LEU A 110 -7.62 -0.81 7.51
N VAL A 111 -8.60 -1.06 8.40
CA VAL A 111 -9.52 -0.02 8.87
C VAL A 111 -8.79 0.96 9.78
N LEU A 112 -7.96 0.46 10.68
CA LEU A 112 -7.13 1.30 11.54
C LEU A 112 -6.16 2.16 10.73
N PHE A 113 -5.49 1.58 9.74
CA PHE A 113 -4.58 2.33 8.86
C PHE A 113 -5.31 3.40 8.04
N LYS A 114 -6.46 3.09 7.41
CA LYS A 114 -7.22 4.12 6.68
C LYS A 114 -7.68 5.27 7.59
N ARG A 115 -8.07 4.96 8.85
CA ARG A 115 -8.44 5.98 9.84
C ARG A 115 -7.24 6.82 10.26
N ALA A 116 -6.04 6.22 10.33
CA ALA A 116 -4.81 6.97 10.55
C ALA A 116 -4.55 7.98 9.43
N PHE A 117 -4.73 7.60 8.17
CA PHE A 117 -4.61 8.53 7.03
C PHE A 117 -5.72 9.59 7.03
N ALA A 118 -6.91 9.29 7.52
CA ALA A 118 -7.95 10.29 7.71
C ALA A 118 -7.58 11.32 8.80
N ALA A 119 -6.96 10.86 9.90
CA ALA A 119 -6.42 11.76 10.93
C ALA A 119 -5.27 12.61 10.40
N LEU A 120 -4.37 12.03 9.57
CA LEU A 120 -3.31 12.78 8.90
C LEU A 120 -3.85 13.87 7.97
N ALA A 121 -4.95 13.62 7.28
CA ALA A 121 -5.54 14.60 6.37
C ALA A 121 -6.04 15.90 7.08
N ILE A 122 -6.17 15.86 8.40
CA ILE A 122 -6.58 16.99 9.25
C ILE A 122 -5.51 17.33 10.29
N ASP A 123 -4.25 16.91 10.07
CA ASP A 123 -3.10 17.14 10.95
C ASP A 123 -3.27 16.66 12.40
N ALA A 124 -4.18 15.70 12.64
CA ALA A 124 -4.36 15.04 13.93
C ALA A 124 -3.28 13.95 14.13
N PHE A 125 -2.03 14.38 14.30
CA PHE A 125 -0.84 13.52 14.30
C PHE A 125 -0.85 12.49 15.43
N ASP A 126 -1.26 12.87 16.64
CA ASP A 126 -1.32 11.95 17.79
C ASP A 126 -2.33 10.83 17.57
N ASP A 127 -3.50 11.16 17.04
CA ASP A 127 -4.52 10.18 16.69
C ASP A 127 -4.03 9.25 15.56
N ALA A 128 -3.33 9.80 14.57
CA ALA A 128 -2.75 9.03 13.48
C ALA A 128 -1.71 8.02 14.01
N LEU A 129 -0.80 8.45 14.87
CA LEU A 129 0.21 7.57 15.48
C LEU A 129 -0.43 6.45 16.30
N LEU A 130 -1.43 6.77 17.13
CA LEU A 130 -2.15 5.77 17.93
C LEU A 130 -2.85 4.72 17.05
N LEU A 131 -3.46 5.17 15.94
CA LEU A 131 -4.14 4.27 14.99
C LEU A 131 -3.16 3.42 14.20
N LEU A 132 -2.00 3.96 13.79
CA LEU A 132 -0.92 3.20 13.15
C LEU A 132 -0.38 2.13 14.09
N GLU A 133 -0.08 2.47 15.35
CA GLU A 133 0.40 1.52 16.35
C GLU A 133 -0.58 0.36 16.55
N LYS A 134 -1.86 0.66 16.74
CA LYS A 134 -2.91 -0.37 16.88
C LYS A 134 -3.06 -1.23 15.62
N GLY A 135 -2.98 -0.62 14.45
CA GLY A 135 -3.05 -1.32 13.18
C GLY A 135 -1.87 -2.29 13.00
N ILE A 136 -0.66 -1.85 13.31
CA ILE A 136 0.55 -2.68 13.26
C ILE A 136 0.44 -3.86 14.24
N ALA A 137 -0.03 -3.61 15.46
CA ALA A 137 -0.20 -4.65 16.47
C ALA A 137 -1.23 -5.72 16.03
N ASN A 138 -2.28 -5.31 15.31
CA ASN A 138 -3.33 -6.20 14.83
C ASN A 138 -3.01 -6.90 13.51
N ASN A 139 -1.98 -6.45 12.78
CA ASN A 139 -1.60 -7.04 11.50
C ASN A 139 -0.51 -8.10 11.69
N GLN A 140 -0.89 -9.36 11.69
CA GLN A 140 0.02 -10.50 11.74
C GLN A 140 0.22 -11.16 10.37
N GLU A 141 -0.49 -10.69 9.34
CA GLU A 141 -0.57 -11.33 8.03
C GLU A 141 0.33 -10.69 6.98
N ASN A 142 0.60 -9.38 7.11
CA ASN A 142 1.30 -8.58 6.10
C ASN A 142 2.45 -7.78 6.73
N ALA A 143 3.57 -8.44 6.96
CA ALA A 143 4.75 -7.81 7.55
C ALA A 143 5.33 -6.65 6.69
N PRO A 144 5.37 -6.73 5.34
CA PRO A 144 5.77 -5.59 4.51
C PRO A 144 4.92 -4.34 4.76
N LEU A 145 3.59 -4.49 4.83
CA LEU A 145 2.70 -3.36 5.12
C LEU A 145 2.94 -2.78 6.52
N ASN A 146 3.29 -3.61 7.51
CA ASN A 146 3.68 -3.11 8.83
C ASN A 146 4.94 -2.24 8.76
N HIS A 147 5.93 -2.66 7.97
CA HIS A 147 7.14 -1.88 7.77
C HIS A 147 6.81 -0.50 7.17
N ASP A 148 5.98 -0.46 6.13
CA ASP A 148 5.54 0.80 5.51
C ASP A 148 4.84 1.71 6.52
N MET A 149 3.95 1.17 7.34
CA MET A 149 3.23 1.95 8.36
C MET A 149 4.16 2.43 9.49
N GLN A 150 5.20 1.67 9.84
CA GLN A 150 6.25 2.10 10.75
C GLN A 150 7.04 3.28 10.18
N MET A 151 7.36 3.28 8.89
CA MET A 151 8.03 4.39 8.21
C MET A 151 7.16 5.65 8.24
N VAL A 152 5.86 5.52 8.00
CA VAL A 152 4.91 6.65 8.11
C VAL A 152 4.90 7.19 9.54
N ALA A 153 4.80 6.33 10.56
CA ALA A 153 4.79 6.74 11.96
C ALA A 153 6.09 7.47 12.36
N ALA A 154 7.25 6.92 11.98
CA ALA A 154 8.55 7.54 12.24
C ALA A 154 8.65 8.94 11.61
N HIS A 155 8.08 9.11 10.42
CA HIS A 155 8.09 10.39 9.73
C HIS A 155 7.21 11.43 10.41
N ILE A 156 6.01 11.04 10.88
CA ILE A 156 5.13 11.91 11.67
C ILE A 156 5.85 12.39 12.95
N GLN A 157 6.48 11.47 13.68
CA GLN A 157 7.25 11.80 14.89
C GLN A 157 8.39 12.79 14.61
N ALA A 158 9.10 12.61 13.49
CA ALA A 158 10.16 13.52 13.09
C ALA A 158 9.63 14.93 12.77
N LEU A 159 8.42 15.05 12.23
CA LEU A 159 7.78 16.36 11.99
C LEU A 159 7.36 17.04 13.28
N GLN A 160 6.74 16.30 14.22
CA GLN A 160 6.37 16.85 15.54
C GLN A 160 7.60 17.37 16.30
N ASN A 161 8.69 16.61 16.34
CA ASN A 161 9.93 17.00 17.00
C ASN A 161 10.54 18.27 16.37
N ARG A 162 10.44 18.47 15.07
CA ARG A 162 10.90 19.68 14.39
C ARG A 162 10.02 20.89 14.68
N ALA A 163 8.71 20.68 14.83
CA ALA A 163 7.77 21.73 15.18
C ALA A 163 8.01 22.25 16.61
N ASP A 164 8.39 21.37 17.54
CA ASP A 164 8.71 21.72 18.92
C ASP A 164 10.04 22.51 19.03
N ASP A 165 11.01 22.24 18.15
CA ASP A 165 12.32 22.93 18.13
C ASP A 165 12.29 24.29 17.41
N SER A 166 11.25 24.57 16.62
CA SER A 166 11.10 25.83 15.87
C SER A 166 10.02 26.70 16.53
N ALA A 167 10.36 27.93 16.90
CA ALA A 167 9.40 28.94 17.35
C ALA A 167 8.29 29.20 16.29
N PRO A 168 7.08 29.70 16.68
CA PRO A 168 5.86 29.57 15.90
C PRO A 168 5.84 30.50 14.69
N GLU A 169 6.24 30.02 13.52
CA GLU A 169 5.88 30.63 12.24
C GLU A 169 5.33 29.59 11.28
N LYS A 170 3.99 29.68 11.08
CA LYS A 170 3.19 29.06 10.00
C LYS A 170 3.25 27.54 9.90
N GLN A 171 2.45 26.89 10.73
CA GLN A 171 1.91 25.57 10.47
C GLN A 171 0.88 25.70 9.35
N ASP A 172 1.24 25.28 8.14
CA ASP A 172 0.31 25.17 7.03
C ASP A 172 0.60 23.89 6.23
N GLU A 173 -0.42 23.33 5.61
CA GLU A 173 -0.55 22.26 4.60
C GLU A 173 0.74 21.51 4.13
N ALA A 174 1.91 22.11 4.37
CA ALA A 174 3.22 21.59 4.00
C ALA A 174 3.60 20.29 4.74
N ALA A 175 3.12 20.09 5.98
CA ALA A 175 3.49 18.93 6.78
C ALA A 175 2.92 17.65 6.21
N THR A 176 1.61 17.61 5.89
CA THR A 176 0.96 16.45 5.28
C THR A 176 1.54 16.17 3.89
N GLN A 177 1.77 17.21 3.07
CA GLN A 177 2.41 17.06 1.75
C GLN A 177 3.84 16.54 1.86
N PHE A 178 4.59 16.92 2.89
CA PHE A 178 5.95 16.46 3.11
C PHE A 178 5.99 14.97 3.53
N VAL A 179 5.07 14.52 4.42
CA VAL A 179 4.91 13.08 4.77
C VAL A 179 4.65 12.27 3.51
N LEU A 180 3.74 12.73 2.66
CA LEU A 180 3.36 12.06 1.43
C LEU A 180 4.50 12.03 0.40
N ALA A 181 5.27 13.11 0.29
CA ALA A 181 6.41 13.18 -0.62
C ALA A 181 7.54 12.23 -0.23
N SER A 182 7.82 12.12 1.08
CA SER A 182 8.86 11.22 1.61
C SER A 182 8.49 9.75 1.45
N TYR A 183 7.21 9.42 1.60
CA TYR A 183 6.71 8.07 1.35
C TYR A 183 6.91 7.64 -0.11
N LYS A 184 6.67 8.57 -1.07
CA LYS A 184 6.91 8.32 -2.51
C LYS A 184 8.37 8.08 -2.88
N GLN A 185 9.33 8.60 -2.11
CA GLN A 185 10.76 8.43 -2.41
C GLN A 185 11.32 7.10 -1.92
N ASN A 186 10.60 6.38 -1.05
CA ASN A 186 11.04 5.13 -0.42
C ASN A 186 10.24 3.90 -0.90
N LEU A 187 9.35 4.04 -1.90
CA LEU A 187 8.67 2.96 -2.62
C LEU A 187 9.45 2.63 -3.90
#